data_4f329edd48c3cac6aea5281a7478d831
#
_entry.id   4f329edd48c3cac6aea5281a7478d831
#
_cell.length_a   1.000
_cell.length_b   1.000
_cell.length_c   1.000
_cell.angle_alpha   90.00
_cell.angle_beta   90.00
_cell.angle_gamma   90.00
#
_symmetry.space_group_name_H-M   'P 1'
#
loop_
_entity.id
_entity.type
_entity.pdbx_description
1 polymer ?
#
loop_
_entity_poly.entity_id
_entity_poly.type
_entity_poly.pdbx_seq_one_letter_code
_entity_poly.pdbx_strand_id
1 'polypeptide(L)' 'MPKLKPLKPRELIRVLHELGFFEHRQKSTSHLVMKHTDGRRTVVSMHGGKDIPIGTLRGILHDIQIKPGELLGLLKK' A
#
# COMPACT_ATOMS: atom_id res chain seq x y z
N MET A 1 9.92 -13.33 -13.35
CA MET A 1 9.10 -12.15 -13.10
C MET A 1 8.57 -12.16 -11.69
N PRO A 2 8.58 -11.01 -11.01
CA PRO A 2 8.05 -10.95 -9.65
C PRO A 2 6.55 -11.27 -9.65
N LYS A 3 6.13 -12.07 -8.69
CA LYS A 3 4.71 -12.36 -8.51
C LYS A 3 4.18 -11.66 -7.28
N LEU A 4 3.10 -10.91 -7.46
CA LEU A 4 2.40 -10.32 -6.34
C LEU A 4 1.61 -11.38 -5.61
N LYS A 5 1.50 -11.21 -4.30
CA LYS A 5 0.62 -12.02 -3.45
C LYS A 5 -0.31 -11.07 -2.71
N PRO A 6 -1.47 -11.53 -2.28
CA PRO A 6 -2.28 -10.71 -1.38
C PRO A 6 -1.45 -10.33 -0.15
N LEU A 7 -1.60 -9.10 0.31
CA LEU A 7 -0.84 -8.58 1.45
C LEU A 7 -1.78 -8.17 2.56
N LYS A 8 -1.31 -8.30 3.79
CA LYS A 8 -2.04 -7.72 4.91
C LYS A 8 -1.91 -6.20 4.88
N PRO A 9 -2.98 -5.48 5.20
CA PRO A 9 -2.94 -4.02 5.20
C PRO A 9 -1.78 -3.45 6.01
N ARG A 10 -1.48 -4.02 7.17
CA ARG A 10 -0.39 -3.51 8.02
C ARG A 10 0.97 -3.63 7.34
N GLU A 11 1.18 -4.69 6.57
CA GLU A 11 2.44 -4.86 5.84
C GLU A 11 2.59 -3.80 4.76
N LEU A 12 1.52 -3.53 4.04
CA LEU A 12 1.55 -2.50 3.02
C LEU A 12 1.78 -1.13 3.63
N ILE A 13 1.12 -0.83 4.75
CA ILE A 13 1.31 0.45 5.44
C ILE A 13 2.77 0.61 5.89
N ARG A 14 3.38 -0.46 6.41
CA ARG A 14 4.80 -0.42 6.78
C ARG A 14 5.68 -0.05 5.60
N VAL A 15 5.43 -0.67 4.45
CA VAL A 15 6.20 -0.37 3.23
C VAL A 15 5.97 1.08 2.80
N LEU A 16 4.73 1.55 2.86
CA LEU A 16 4.42 2.93 2.50
C LEU A 16 5.16 3.92 3.40
N HIS A 17 5.22 3.64 4.70
CA HIS A 17 6.00 4.48 5.62
C HIS A 17 7.48 4.49 5.25
N GLU A 18 8.04 3.35 4.90
CA GLU A 18 9.44 3.27 4.47
C GLU A 18 9.70 4.07 3.21
N LEU A 19 8.70 4.18 2.33
CA LEU A 19 8.79 4.97 1.11
C LEU A 19 8.57 6.46 1.33
N GLY A 20 8.23 6.85 2.56
CA GLY A 20 8.00 8.25 2.89
C GLY A 20 6.54 8.70 2.86
N PHE A 21 5.63 7.76 2.70
CA PHE A 21 4.21 8.07 2.78
C PHE A 21 3.80 8.23 4.24
N PHE A 22 2.80 9.05 4.48
CA PHE A 22 2.26 9.28 5.81
C PHE A 22 0.74 9.19 5.77
N GLU A 23 0.16 8.88 6.93
CA GLU A 23 -1.29 8.79 7.06
C GLU A 23 -1.86 10.21 7.04
N HIS A 24 -2.68 10.48 6.02
CA HIS A 24 -3.27 11.81 5.87
C HIS A 24 -4.59 11.91 6.63
N ARG A 25 -5.45 10.94 6.43
CA ARG A 25 -6.73 10.89 7.17
C ARG A 25 -7.37 9.53 6.95
N GLN A 26 -8.24 9.18 7.87
CA GLN A 26 -9.04 7.98 7.76
C GLN A 26 -10.44 8.38 7.31
N LYS A 27 -10.80 8.03 6.07
CA LYS A 27 -12.11 8.36 5.51
C LYS A 27 -13.25 7.67 6.24
N SER A 28 -12.96 6.46 6.72
CA SER A 28 -13.91 5.63 7.44
C SER A 28 -13.10 4.68 8.30
N THR A 29 -13.77 3.80 9.05
CA THR A 29 -13.06 2.81 9.85
C THR A 29 -12.25 1.82 9.02
N SER A 30 -12.56 1.72 7.73
CA SER A 30 -11.93 0.72 6.86
C SER A 30 -11.11 1.29 5.71
N HIS A 31 -11.00 2.60 5.58
CA HIS A 31 -10.24 3.23 4.48
C HIS A 31 -9.30 4.29 5.01
N LEU A 32 -8.01 4.08 4.80
CA LEU A 32 -6.96 4.99 5.24
C LEU A 32 -6.32 5.66 4.03
N VAL A 33 -6.29 6.99 4.01
CA VAL A 33 -5.64 7.75 2.94
C VAL A 33 -4.18 7.95 3.31
N MET A 34 -3.27 7.53 2.41
CA MET A 34 -1.83 7.72 2.57
C MET A 34 -1.35 8.71 1.52
N LYS A 35 -0.51 9.65 1.92
CA LYS A 35 0.03 10.69 1.04
C LYS A 35 1.54 10.77 1.14
N HIS A 36 2.14 11.27 0.06
CA HIS A 36 3.56 11.59 0.03
C HIS A 36 3.74 13.07 -0.28
N THR A 37 4.83 13.65 0.23
CA THR A 37 5.10 15.08 0.00
C THR A 37 5.29 15.42 -1.48
N ASP A 38 5.59 14.43 -2.32
CA ASP A 38 5.73 14.65 -3.76
C ASP A 38 4.39 14.67 -4.52
N GLY A 39 3.26 14.51 -3.80
CA GLY A 39 1.93 14.56 -4.39
C GLY A 39 1.28 13.21 -4.65
N ARG A 40 2.02 12.12 -4.53
CA ARG A 40 1.42 10.79 -4.69
C ARG A 40 0.50 10.50 -3.52
N ARG A 41 -0.56 9.76 -3.81
CA ARG A 41 -1.51 9.36 -2.76
C ARG A 41 -2.20 8.07 -3.15
N THR A 42 -2.63 7.33 -2.14
CA THR A 42 -3.43 6.13 -2.35
C THR A 42 -4.34 5.90 -1.16
N VAL A 43 -5.28 4.97 -1.31
CA VAL A 43 -6.18 4.58 -0.23
C VAL A 43 -5.97 3.11 0.06
N VAL A 44 -5.73 2.78 1.33
CA VAL A 44 -5.55 1.40 1.77
C VAL A 44 -6.82 0.93 2.46
N SER A 45 -7.37 -0.18 1.98
CA SER A 45 -8.54 -0.80 2.60
C SER A 45 -8.09 -1.62 3.80
N MET A 46 -8.73 -1.40 4.94
CA MET A 46 -8.35 -2.02 6.22
C MET A 46 -9.42 -2.98 6.74
N HIS A 47 -10.20 -3.57 5.84
CA HIS A 47 -11.35 -4.40 6.23
C HIS A 47 -10.96 -5.61 7.09
N GLY A 48 -11.22 -5.51 8.40
CA GLY A 48 -11.13 -6.65 9.31
C GLY A 48 -9.84 -7.45 9.24
N GLY A 49 -8.74 -6.84 8.84
CA GLY A 49 -7.47 -7.53 8.70
C GLY A 49 -7.40 -8.47 7.50
N LYS A 50 -8.39 -8.43 6.62
CA LYS A 50 -8.37 -9.25 5.41
C LYS A 50 -7.26 -8.84 4.47
N ASP A 51 -6.67 -9.81 3.78
CA ASP A 51 -5.62 -9.54 2.82
C ASP A 51 -6.14 -8.66 1.69
N ILE A 52 -5.28 -7.76 1.23
CA ILE A 52 -5.56 -6.93 0.08
C ILE A 52 -5.38 -7.79 -1.17
N PRO A 53 -6.44 -7.94 -1.99
CA PRO A 53 -6.33 -8.76 -3.20
C PRO A 53 -5.31 -8.20 -4.18
N ILE A 54 -4.76 -9.09 -5.01
CA ILE A 54 -3.73 -8.70 -5.98
C ILE A 54 -4.18 -7.56 -6.90
N GLY A 55 -5.43 -7.62 -7.38
CA GLY A 55 -5.94 -6.56 -8.26
C GLY A 55 -5.97 -5.19 -7.58
N THR A 56 -6.43 -5.15 -6.33
CA THR A 56 -6.45 -3.93 -5.55
C THR A 56 -5.02 -3.45 -5.27
N LEU A 57 -4.12 -4.39 -4.95
CA LEU A 57 -2.73 -4.08 -4.69
C LEU A 57 -2.06 -3.46 -5.92
N ARG A 58 -2.35 -3.99 -7.11
CA ARG A 58 -1.82 -3.41 -8.35
C ARG A 58 -2.28 -1.97 -8.54
N GLY A 59 -3.54 -1.68 -8.22
CA GLY A 59 -4.05 -0.32 -8.29
C GLY A 59 -3.32 0.61 -7.34
N ILE A 60 -3.04 0.14 -6.13
CA ILE A 60 -2.28 0.91 -5.15
C ILE A 60 -0.87 1.18 -5.66
N LEU A 61 -0.19 0.15 -6.19
CA LEU A 61 1.15 0.31 -6.74
C LEU A 61 1.17 1.30 -7.90
N HIS A 62 0.14 1.30 -8.72
CA HIS A 62 0.01 2.28 -9.78
C HIS A 62 -0.10 3.69 -9.22
N ASP A 63 -0.93 3.88 -8.19
CA ASP A 63 -1.11 5.18 -7.53
C ASP A 63 0.20 5.73 -6.99
N ILE A 64 1.01 4.87 -6.36
CA ILE A 64 2.26 5.28 -5.72
C ILE A 64 3.46 5.18 -6.65
N GLN A 65 3.24 4.73 -7.89
CA GLN A 65 4.28 4.64 -8.93
C GLN A 65 5.45 3.73 -8.53
N ILE A 66 5.13 2.60 -7.93
CA ILE A 66 6.11 1.60 -7.50
C ILE A 66 5.85 0.31 -8.28
N LYS A 67 6.91 -0.30 -8.78
CA LYS A 67 6.80 -1.57 -9.51
C LYS A 67 6.67 -2.74 -8.53
N PRO A 68 6.01 -3.83 -8.96
CA PRO A 68 5.87 -5.01 -8.08
C PRO A 68 7.19 -5.53 -7.54
N GLY A 69 8.25 -5.51 -8.35
CA GLY A 69 9.57 -5.97 -7.90
C GLY A 69 10.12 -5.11 -6.77
N GLU A 70 9.89 -3.81 -6.82
CA GLU A 70 10.31 -2.92 -5.75
C GLU A 70 9.57 -3.21 -4.45
N LEU A 71 8.25 -3.46 -4.55
CA LEU A 71 7.46 -3.81 -3.39
C LEU A 71 8.00 -5.09 -2.74
N LEU A 72 8.24 -6.12 -3.55
CA LEU A 72 8.72 -7.39 -3.03
C LEU A 72 10.07 -7.24 -2.33
N GLY A 73 10.94 -6.39 -2.86
CA GLY A 73 12.22 -6.09 -2.22
C GLY A 73 12.06 -5.44 -0.86
N LEU A 74 11.11 -4.51 -0.75
CA LEU A 74 10.85 -3.82 0.51
C LEU A 74 10.21 -4.73 1.56
N LEU A 75 9.44 -5.71 1.12
CA LEU A 75 8.81 -6.66 2.03
C LEU A 75 9.82 -7.58 2.70
N LYS A 76 10.96 -7.79 2.09
CA LYS A 76 12.01 -8.68 2.61
C LYS A 76 12.87 -8.05 3.71
N LYS A 77 12.72 -6.79 3.95
CA LYS A 77 13.50 -6.11 4.98
C LYS A 77 13.06 -6.46 6.38
#